data_ca8535dda3efbfc8e193888e47af4a24
#
_entry.id   ca8535dda3efbfc8e193888e47af4a24
#
_cell.length_a   1.000
_cell.length_b   1.000
_cell.length_c   1.000
_cell.angle_alpha   90.00
_cell.angle_beta   90.00
_cell.angle_gamma   90.00
#
_symmetry.space_group_name_H-M   'P 1'
#
loop_
_entity.id
_entity.type
_entity.pdbx_description
1 polymer ?
#
loop_
_entity_poly.entity_id
_entity_poly.type
_entity_poly.pdbx_seq_one_letter_code
_entity_poly.pdbx_strand_id
1 'polypeptide(L)'
;MSDNDNAQNKFEEGMAEFVNKNYGPCIEHLSQAIVLDPGFSLAFKSRGAAFLRQDKPEQAIADFNMVIGMDSSNARAYHLRGLAYEKTGQNDKALDDFNRALELKTDYGAVYYSRASLNNKLGNTEQATEDIRMVTSLTEVNIETFGNANNVWRSQQLQLESVYNDDIAMER
;
A
#
# COMPACT_ATOMS: atom_id res chain seq x y z
N MET A 1 27.87 10.54 13.07
CA MET A 1 26.65 10.08 12.37
C MET A 1 27.00 9.97 10.90
N SER A 2 26.72 8.86 10.27
CA SER A 2 26.96 8.70 8.83
C SER A 2 25.86 9.48 8.06
N ASP A 3 26.12 9.80 6.77
CA ASP A 3 25.09 10.45 5.92
C ASP A 3 23.83 9.59 5.82
N ASN A 4 23.98 8.27 5.87
CA ASN A 4 22.87 7.32 5.88
C ASN A 4 22.02 7.41 7.17
N ASP A 5 22.65 7.59 8.35
CA ASP A 5 21.92 7.84 9.62
C ASP A 5 21.13 9.16 9.54
N ASN A 6 21.71 10.17 8.90
CA ASN A 6 21.06 11.47 8.71
C ASN A 6 19.89 11.38 7.72
N ALA A 7 20.02 10.60 6.63
CA ALA A 7 18.95 10.39 5.67
C ALA A 7 17.75 9.67 6.32
N GLN A 8 18.04 8.64 7.13
CA GLN A 8 17.01 7.90 7.87
C GLN A 8 16.27 8.79 8.87
N ASN A 9 16.98 9.63 9.62
CA ASN A 9 16.37 10.57 10.57
C ASN A 9 15.43 11.55 9.83
N LYS A 10 15.88 12.10 8.69
CA LYS A 10 15.04 13.00 7.89
C LYS A 10 13.80 12.30 7.31
N PHE A 11 13.93 11.04 6.93
CA PHE A 11 12.80 10.23 6.51
C PHE A 11 11.78 10.05 7.65
N GLU A 12 12.23 9.73 8.86
CA GLU A 12 11.35 9.55 10.03
C GLU A 12 10.62 10.85 10.42
N GLU A 13 11.34 11.98 10.41
CA GLU A 13 10.73 13.32 10.58
C GLU A 13 9.63 13.55 9.53
N GLY A 14 9.93 13.27 8.26
CA GLY A 14 8.95 13.40 7.18
C GLY A 14 7.75 12.49 7.33
N MET A 15 7.94 11.26 7.79
CA MET A 15 6.84 10.32 8.02
C MET A 15 5.98 10.72 9.22
N ALA A 16 6.55 11.31 10.27
CA ALA A 16 5.78 11.87 11.37
C ALA A 16 4.85 13.01 10.89
N GLU A 17 5.38 13.90 10.03
CA GLU A 17 4.56 14.95 9.41
C GLU A 17 3.49 14.40 8.47
N PHE A 18 3.77 13.31 7.75
CA PHE A 18 2.78 12.63 6.90
C PHE A 18 1.58 12.13 7.71
N VAL A 19 1.83 11.49 8.87
CA VAL A 19 0.78 10.99 9.79
C VAL A 19 -0.07 12.15 10.30
N ASN A 20 0.56 13.28 10.61
CA ASN A 20 -0.11 14.52 11.06
C ASN A 20 -0.81 15.27 9.91
N LYS A 21 -0.74 14.76 8.66
CA LYS A 21 -1.26 15.39 7.43
C LYS A 21 -0.61 16.73 7.08
N ASN A 22 0.54 17.03 7.63
CA ASN A 22 1.36 18.21 7.34
C ASN A 22 2.21 17.94 6.09
N TYR A 23 1.59 17.85 4.92
CA TYR A 23 2.26 17.38 3.70
C TYR A 23 3.35 18.35 3.19
N GLY A 24 3.30 19.65 3.50
CA GLY A 24 4.37 20.60 3.17
C GLY A 24 5.68 20.25 3.89
N PRO A 25 5.74 20.32 5.23
CA PRO A 25 6.90 19.89 6.02
C PRO A 25 7.35 18.43 5.72
N CYS A 26 6.39 17.51 5.52
CA CYS A 26 6.69 16.15 5.09
C CYS A 26 7.55 16.11 3.82
N ILE A 27 7.15 16.85 2.77
CA ILE A 27 7.88 16.93 1.49
C ILE A 27 9.27 17.52 1.69
N GLU A 28 9.43 18.53 2.55
CA GLU A 28 10.72 19.16 2.86
C GLU A 28 11.68 18.15 3.51
N HIS A 29 11.26 17.45 4.55
CA HIS A 29 12.07 16.45 5.24
C HIS A 29 12.43 15.27 4.31
N LEU A 30 11.47 14.76 3.55
CA LEU A 30 11.73 13.68 2.59
C LEU A 30 12.67 14.12 1.46
N SER A 31 12.61 15.39 1.05
CA SER A 31 13.55 15.94 0.07
C SER A 31 14.97 16.04 0.63
N GLN A 32 15.12 16.38 1.92
CA GLN A 32 16.40 16.35 2.59
C GLN A 32 16.95 14.92 2.70
N ALA A 33 16.10 13.94 3.03
CA ALA A 33 16.48 12.52 3.04
C ALA A 33 17.02 12.06 1.68
N ILE A 34 16.35 12.45 0.58
CA ILE A 34 16.76 12.13 -0.80
C ILE A 34 18.07 12.80 -1.19
N VAL A 35 18.34 14.02 -0.73
CA VAL A 35 19.62 14.70 -0.95
C VAL A 35 20.77 13.99 -0.26
N LEU A 36 20.53 13.48 0.95
CA LEU A 36 21.52 12.74 1.74
C LEU A 36 21.74 11.31 1.20
N ASP A 37 20.69 10.66 0.71
CA ASP A 37 20.75 9.35 0.06
C ASP A 37 19.89 9.35 -1.22
N PRO A 38 20.49 9.61 -2.39
CA PRO A 38 19.79 9.56 -3.68
C PRO A 38 19.26 8.17 -4.07
N GLY A 39 19.69 7.10 -3.39
CA GLY A 39 19.20 5.73 -3.55
C GLY A 39 18.01 5.38 -2.64
N PHE A 40 17.56 6.29 -1.78
CA PHE A 40 16.53 6.00 -0.79
C PHE A 40 15.13 5.88 -1.43
N SER A 41 14.85 4.75 -2.05
CA SER A 41 13.61 4.44 -2.78
C SER A 41 12.35 4.71 -1.93
N LEU A 42 12.40 4.39 -0.62
CA LEU A 42 11.26 4.60 0.26
C LEU A 42 10.95 6.09 0.48
N ALA A 43 11.97 6.96 0.52
CA ALA A 43 11.78 8.40 0.63
C ALA A 43 11.12 8.98 -0.63
N PHE A 44 11.55 8.57 -1.84
CA PHE A 44 10.87 8.92 -3.09
C PHE A 44 9.40 8.48 -3.08
N LYS A 45 9.14 7.22 -2.75
CA LYS A 45 7.77 6.69 -2.71
C LYS A 45 6.88 7.46 -1.74
N SER A 46 7.39 7.79 -0.55
CA SER A 46 6.64 8.53 0.47
C SER A 46 6.42 9.98 0.07
N ARG A 47 7.41 10.64 -0.58
CA ARG A 47 7.27 12.00 -1.09
C ARG A 47 6.27 12.07 -2.24
N GLY A 48 6.31 11.12 -3.17
CA GLY A 48 5.31 10.98 -4.22
C GLY A 48 3.88 10.82 -3.67
N ALA A 49 3.71 10.03 -2.59
CA ALA A 49 2.43 9.91 -1.91
C ALA A 49 2.00 11.24 -1.25
N ALA A 50 2.93 11.99 -0.65
CA ALA A 50 2.64 13.32 -0.09
C ALA A 50 2.26 14.33 -1.18
N PHE A 51 2.91 14.30 -2.35
CA PHE A 51 2.52 15.11 -3.50
C PHE A 51 1.10 14.80 -3.98
N LEU A 52 0.71 13.52 -4.04
CA LEU A 52 -0.66 13.15 -4.39
C LEU A 52 -1.69 13.69 -3.40
N ARG A 53 -1.34 13.75 -2.10
CA ARG A 53 -2.19 14.35 -1.06
C ARG A 53 -2.32 15.87 -1.17
N GLN A 54 -1.33 16.52 -1.75
CA GLN A 54 -1.34 17.96 -2.08
C GLN A 54 -1.92 18.28 -3.47
N ASP A 55 -2.47 17.28 -4.16
CA ASP A 55 -2.95 17.41 -5.53
C ASP A 55 -1.90 17.91 -6.54
N LYS A 56 -0.69 17.34 -6.41
CA LYS A 56 0.49 17.61 -7.25
C LYS A 56 0.92 16.33 -7.99
N PRO A 57 0.07 15.82 -8.91
CA PRO A 57 0.29 14.50 -9.52
C PRO A 57 1.54 14.42 -10.40
N GLU A 58 1.97 15.51 -11.06
CA GLU A 58 3.16 15.50 -11.90
C GLU A 58 4.44 15.25 -11.09
N GLN A 59 4.55 15.88 -9.91
CA GLN A 59 5.68 15.66 -9.01
C GLN A 59 5.65 14.22 -8.44
N ALA A 60 4.47 13.72 -8.16
CA ALA A 60 4.30 12.33 -7.72
C ALA A 60 4.73 11.33 -8.80
N ILE A 61 4.37 11.55 -10.06
CA ILE A 61 4.80 10.73 -11.20
C ILE A 61 6.33 10.70 -11.31
N ALA A 62 6.98 11.85 -11.15
CA ALA A 62 8.45 11.93 -11.19
C ALA A 62 9.08 11.06 -10.10
N ASP A 63 8.58 11.14 -8.87
CA ASP A 63 9.07 10.35 -7.75
C ASP A 63 8.82 8.84 -7.95
N PHE A 64 7.64 8.44 -8.42
CA PHE A 64 7.36 7.03 -8.68
C PHE A 64 8.17 6.47 -9.86
N ASN A 65 8.51 7.31 -10.86
CA ASN A 65 9.45 6.92 -11.90
C ASN A 65 10.83 6.58 -11.33
N MET A 66 11.32 7.34 -10.34
CA MET A 66 12.57 7.02 -9.65
C MET A 66 12.48 5.68 -8.92
N VAL A 67 11.39 5.42 -8.19
CA VAL A 67 11.17 4.14 -7.50
C VAL A 67 11.16 2.96 -8.48
N ILE A 68 10.44 3.08 -9.59
CA ILE A 68 10.35 2.03 -10.63
C ILE A 68 11.69 1.83 -11.34
N GLY A 69 12.46 2.91 -11.54
CA GLY A 69 13.82 2.83 -12.09
C GLY A 69 14.79 2.08 -11.18
N MET A 70 14.63 2.19 -9.85
CA MET A 70 15.43 1.45 -8.86
C MET A 70 14.96 0.00 -8.70
N ASP A 71 13.65 -0.22 -8.75
CA ASP A 71 13.01 -1.53 -8.60
C ASP A 71 11.79 -1.66 -9.53
N SER A 72 12.01 -2.28 -10.68
CA SER A 72 10.96 -2.52 -11.68
C SER A 72 9.94 -3.58 -11.28
N SER A 73 10.11 -4.24 -10.13
CA SER A 73 9.15 -5.20 -9.57
C SER A 73 8.25 -4.61 -8.48
N ASN A 74 8.33 -3.30 -8.23
CA ASN A 74 7.58 -2.63 -7.19
C ASN A 74 6.12 -2.38 -7.60
N ALA A 75 5.25 -3.37 -7.40
CA ALA A 75 3.82 -3.28 -7.73
C ALA A 75 3.13 -2.04 -7.12
N ARG A 76 3.56 -1.64 -5.89
CA ARG A 76 2.97 -0.48 -5.22
C ARG A 76 3.34 0.84 -5.91
N ALA A 77 4.55 0.95 -6.46
CA ALA A 77 4.97 2.13 -7.19
C ALA A 77 4.16 2.30 -8.49
N TYR A 78 3.93 1.22 -9.23
CA TYR A 78 3.03 1.23 -10.39
C TYR A 78 1.61 1.65 -10.00
N HIS A 79 1.03 1.06 -8.96
CA HIS A 79 -0.29 1.45 -8.50
C HIS A 79 -0.38 2.95 -8.20
N LEU A 80 0.55 3.49 -7.42
CA LEU A 80 0.54 4.90 -7.05
C LEU A 80 0.78 5.84 -8.25
N ARG A 81 1.63 5.42 -9.21
CA ARG A 81 1.83 6.18 -10.46
C ARG A 81 0.58 6.14 -11.33
N GLY A 82 -0.10 4.99 -11.41
CA GLY A 82 -1.39 4.87 -12.08
C GLY A 82 -2.44 5.83 -11.52
N LEU A 83 -2.55 5.94 -10.19
CA LEU A 83 -3.42 6.92 -9.55
C LEU A 83 -3.03 8.38 -9.89
N ALA A 84 -1.74 8.67 -10.01
CA ALA A 84 -1.26 9.97 -10.41
C ALA A 84 -1.58 10.26 -11.90
N TYR A 85 -1.44 9.27 -12.78
CA TYR A 85 -1.86 9.39 -14.17
C TYR A 85 -3.37 9.60 -14.33
N GLU A 86 -4.20 8.88 -13.55
CA GLU A 86 -5.65 9.11 -13.53
C GLU A 86 -5.97 10.56 -13.17
N LYS A 87 -5.31 11.13 -12.14
CA LYS A 87 -5.49 12.53 -11.75
C LYS A 87 -5.12 13.54 -12.84
N THR A 88 -4.16 13.22 -13.70
CA THR A 88 -3.76 14.07 -14.83
C THR A 88 -4.56 13.78 -16.09
N GLY A 89 -5.56 12.89 -16.05
CA GLY A 89 -6.37 12.50 -17.20
C GLY A 89 -5.65 11.59 -18.21
N GLN A 90 -4.47 11.08 -17.87
CA GLN A 90 -3.70 10.14 -18.71
C GLN A 90 -4.19 8.71 -18.46
N ASN A 91 -5.47 8.46 -18.79
CA ASN A 91 -6.18 7.23 -18.40
C ASN A 91 -5.56 5.96 -18.97
N ASP A 92 -5.06 5.99 -20.22
CA ASP A 92 -4.41 4.82 -20.82
C ASP A 92 -3.17 4.41 -20.02
N LYS A 93 -2.32 5.38 -19.64
CA LYS A 93 -1.14 5.11 -18.81
C LYS A 93 -1.50 4.64 -17.41
N ALA A 94 -2.61 5.13 -16.87
CA ALA A 94 -3.11 4.66 -15.58
C ALA A 94 -3.52 3.18 -15.65
N LEU A 95 -4.25 2.78 -16.71
CA LEU A 95 -4.63 1.38 -16.94
C LEU A 95 -3.41 0.48 -17.16
N ASP A 96 -2.42 0.92 -17.93
CA ASP A 96 -1.16 0.20 -18.15
C ASP A 96 -0.43 -0.05 -16.82
N ASP A 97 -0.35 0.97 -15.97
CA ASP A 97 0.29 0.86 -14.65
C ASP A 97 -0.49 -0.04 -13.70
N PHE A 98 -1.83 0.02 -13.70
CA PHE A 98 -2.65 -0.91 -12.92
C PHE A 98 -2.49 -2.36 -13.41
N ASN A 99 -2.46 -2.59 -14.71
CA ASN A 99 -2.19 -3.90 -15.29
C ASN A 99 -0.83 -4.41 -14.84
N ARG A 100 0.20 -3.57 -14.94
CA ARG A 100 1.55 -3.96 -14.51
C ARG A 100 1.64 -4.27 -13.01
N ALA A 101 0.95 -3.52 -12.18
CA ALA A 101 0.88 -3.80 -10.74
C ALA A 101 0.22 -5.16 -10.45
N LEU A 102 -0.82 -5.55 -11.21
CA LEU A 102 -1.50 -6.83 -11.07
C LEU A 102 -0.71 -8.01 -11.63
N GLU A 103 0.09 -7.81 -12.68
CA GLU A 103 1.06 -8.82 -13.16
C GLU A 103 2.11 -9.14 -12.09
N LEU A 104 2.57 -8.13 -11.36
CA LEU A 104 3.57 -8.27 -10.30
C LEU A 104 2.97 -8.81 -9.00
N LYS A 105 1.71 -8.50 -8.72
CA LYS A 105 0.99 -8.93 -7.53
C LYS A 105 -0.48 -9.17 -7.84
N THR A 106 -0.84 -10.43 -8.09
CA THR A 106 -2.18 -10.86 -8.53
C THR A 106 -3.27 -10.75 -7.46
N ASP A 107 -2.90 -10.66 -6.17
CA ASP A 107 -3.82 -10.52 -5.04
C ASP A 107 -3.93 -9.07 -4.53
N TYR A 108 -3.63 -8.09 -5.39
CA TYR A 108 -3.63 -6.69 -4.99
C TYR A 108 -5.02 -6.04 -5.14
N GLY A 109 -5.93 -6.33 -4.20
CA GLY A 109 -7.32 -5.88 -4.21
C GLY A 109 -7.50 -4.37 -4.42
N ALA A 110 -6.60 -3.52 -3.84
CA ALA A 110 -6.67 -2.07 -4.04
C ALA A 110 -6.44 -1.65 -5.51
N VAL A 111 -5.64 -2.39 -6.28
CA VAL A 111 -5.40 -2.12 -7.70
C VAL A 111 -6.62 -2.51 -8.53
N TYR A 112 -7.22 -3.68 -8.27
CA TYR A 112 -8.48 -4.07 -8.91
C TYR A 112 -9.56 -3.00 -8.68
N TYR A 113 -9.71 -2.52 -7.45
CA TYR A 113 -10.66 -1.45 -7.15
C TYR A 113 -10.37 -0.16 -7.92
N SER A 114 -9.10 0.27 -7.98
CA SER A 114 -8.69 1.47 -8.72
C SER A 114 -8.96 1.33 -10.22
N ARG A 115 -8.62 0.17 -10.81
CA ARG A 115 -8.84 -0.13 -12.22
C ARG A 115 -10.33 -0.23 -12.54
N ALA A 116 -11.13 -0.87 -11.69
CA ALA A 116 -12.58 -0.91 -11.82
C ALA A 116 -13.20 0.50 -11.81
N SER A 117 -12.77 1.35 -10.88
CA SER A 117 -13.25 2.73 -10.78
C SER A 117 -12.95 3.51 -12.06
N LEU A 118 -11.73 3.40 -12.58
CA LEU A 118 -11.33 4.07 -13.81
C LEU A 118 -12.10 3.51 -15.01
N ASN A 119 -12.20 2.18 -15.17
CA ASN A 119 -12.97 1.55 -16.24
C ASN A 119 -14.45 1.96 -16.21
N ASN A 120 -15.06 2.06 -15.03
CA ASN A 120 -16.44 2.54 -14.92
C ASN A 120 -16.59 3.98 -15.39
N LYS A 121 -15.64 4.88 -15.05
CA LYS A 121 -15.63 6.27 -15.53
C LYS A 121 -15.48 6.35 -17.08
N LEU A 122 -14.76 5.40 -17.67
CA LEU A 122 -14.53 5.31 -19.12
C LEU A 122 -15.68 4.60 -19.87
N GLY A 123 -16.67 4.05 -19.16
CA GLY A 123 -17.77 3.29 -19.74
C GLY A 123 -17.47 1.82 -20.04
N ASN A 124 -16.30 1.32 -19.63
CA ASN A 124 -15.86 -0.08 -19.78
C ASN A 124 -16.47 -0.95 -18.67
N THR A 125 -17.80 -1.07 -18.67
CA THR A 125 -18.56 -1.66 -17.54
C THR A 125 -18.28 -3.14 -17.32
N GLU A 126 -17.97 -3.91 -18.38
CA GLU A 126 -17.63 -5.33 -18.28
C GLU A 126 -16.34 -5.55 -17.49
N GLN A 127 -15.27 -4.83 -17.87
CA GLN A 127 -13.98 -4.87 -17.18
C GLN A 127 -14.08 -4.39 -15.72
N ALA A 128 -14.87 -3.34 -15.50
CA ALA A 128 -15.12 -2.84 -14.14
C ALA A 128 -15.83 -3.90 -13.27
N THR A 129 -16.82 -4.61 -13.83
CA THR A 129 -17.55 -5.66 -13.12
C THR A 129 -16.64 -6.84 -12.77
N GLU A 130 -15.77 -7.26 -13.70
CA GLU A 130 -14.82 -8.35 -13.45
C GLU A 130 -13.82 -7.99 -12.33
N ASP A 131 -13.28 -6.78 -12.35
CA ASP A 131 -12.40 -6.31 -11.29
C ASP A 131 -13.09 -6.25 -9.92
N ILE A 132 -14.35 -5.85 -9.84
CA ILE A 132 -15.12 -5.87 -8.59
C ILE A 132 -15.36 -7.30 -8.10
N ARG A 133 -15.59 -8.26 -8.98
CA ARG A 133 -15.67 -9.70 -8.59
C ARG A 133 -14.35 -10.16 -7.96
N MET A 134 -13.21 -9.76 -8.52
CA MET A 134 -11.90 -10.07 -7.94
C MET A 134 -11.74 -9.45 -6.55
N VAL A 135 -12.13 -8.20 -6.35
CA VAL A 135 -12.10 -7.56 -5.01
C VAL A 135 -12.95 -8.35 -4.02
N THR A 136 -14.16 -8.75 -4.39
CA THR A 136 -15.08 -9.51 -3.52
C THR A 136 -14.47 -10.86 -3.14
N SER A 137 -13.97 -11.61 -4.13
CA SER A 137 -13.33 -12.92 -3.90
C SER A 137 -12.12 -12.81 -2.97
N LEU A 138 -11.23 -11.82 -3.18
CA LEU A 138 -10.07 -11.60 -2.30
C LEU A 138 -10.49 -11.21 -0.87
N THR A 139 -11.60 -10.51 -0.71
CA THR A 139 -12.12 -10.14 0.60
C THR A 139 -12.71 -11.36 1.32
N GLU A 140 -13.45 -12.20 0.63
CA GLU A 140 -14.05 -13.43 1.19
C GLU A 140 -12.95 -14.39 1.68
N VAL A 141 -11.91 -14.62 0.87
CA VAL A 141 -10.75 -15.45 1.25
C VAL A 141 -10.06 -14.90 2.50
N ASN A 142 -9.89 -13.58 2.60
CA ASN A 142 -9.27 -12.94 3.77
C ASN A 142 -10.14 -13.11 5.02
N ILE A 143 -11.46 -12.94 4.92
CA ILE A 143 -12.40 -13.13 6.04
C ILE A 143 -12.39 -14.59 6.50
N GLU A 144 -12.42 -15.54 5.58
CA GLU A 144 -12.39 -16.97 5.91
C GLU A 144 -11.07 -17.35 6.59
N THR A 145 -9.94 -16.89 6.07
CA THR A 145 -8.62 -17.13 6.66
C THR A 145 -8.52 -16.55 8.07
N PHE A 146 -9.00 -15.33 8.27
CA PHE A 146 -9.04 -14.70 9.59
C PHE A 146 -10.00 -15.41 10.54
N GLY A 147 -11.16 -15.84 10.06
CA GLY A 147 -12.13 -16.61 10.82
C GLY A 147 -11.55 -17.95 11.28
N ASN A 148 -10.88 -18.68 10.39
CA ASN A 148 -10.24 -19.95 10.70
C ASN A 148 -9.09 -19.78 11.70
N ALA A 149 -8.24 -18.76 11.56
CA ALA A 149 -7.18 -18.46 12.53
C ALA A 149 -7.75 -18.16 13.93
N ASN A 150 -8.82 -17.39 14.02
CA ASN A 150 -9.47 -17.10 15.29
C ASN A 150 -10.16 -18.34 15.92
N ASN A 151 -10.74 -19.21 15.11
CA ASN A 151 -11.33 -20.46 15.59
C ASN A 151 -10.28 -21.43 16.15
N VAL A 152 -9.10 -21.52 15.52
CA VAL A 152 -7.97 -22.30 16.07
C VAL A 152 -7.51 -21.74 17.42
N TRP A 153 -7.38 -20.42 17.54
CA TRP A 153 -7.01 -19.76 18.81
C TRP A 153 -8.04 -20.05 19.91
N ARG A 154 -9.32 -19.94 19.60
CA ARG A 154 -10.41 -20.19 20.56
C ARG A 154 -10.46 -21.64 21.00
N SER A 155 -10.23 -22.60 20.11
CA SER A 155 -10.17 -24.02 20.45
C SER A 155 -8.96 -24.36 21.34
N GLN A 156 -7.80 -23.75 21.10
CA GLN A 156 -6.62 -23.90 21.94
C GLN A 156 -6.84 -23.30 23.35
N GLN A 157 -7.48 -22.14 23.44
CA GLN A 157 -7.80 -21.51 24.73
C GLN A 157 -8.79 -22.39 25.54
N LEU A 158 -9.82 -22.91 24.91
CA LEU A 158 -10.79 -23.82 25.57
C LEU A 158 -10.13 -25.12 26.05
N GLN A 159 -9.16 -25.67 25.30
CA GLN A 159 -8.39 -26.83 25.76
C GLN A 159 -7.53 -26.51 26.99
N LEU A 160 -6.86 -25.35 27.01
CA LEU A 160 -6.09 -24.92 28.18
C LEU A 160 -6.97 -24.71 29.42
N GLU A 161 -8.15 -24.12 29.28
CA GLU A 161 -9.12 -23.92 30.36
C GLU A 161 -9.66 -25.24 30.87
N SER A 162 -9.87 -26.26 30.02
CA SER A 162 -10.32 -27.59 30.48
C SER A 162 -9.26 -28.31 31.31
N VAL A 163 -7.99 -28.28 30.91
CA VAL A 163 -6.87 -28.88 31.66
C VAL A 163 -6.71 -28.18 33.01
N TYR A 164 -6.79 -26.85 33.05
CA TYR A 164 -6.68 -26.11 34.31
C TYR A 164 -7.81 -26.42 35.30
N ASN A 165 -9.04 -26.60 34.81
CA ASN A 165 -10.19 -26.95 35.64
C ASN A 165 -10.13 -28.41 36.16
N ASP A 166 -9.58 -29.34 35.37
CA ASP A 166 -9.40 -30.74 35.80
C ASP A 166 -8.34 -30.87 36.89
N ASP A 167 -7.25 -30.08 36.81
CA ASP A 167 -6.21 -30.05 37.88
C ASP A 167 -6.76 -29.53 39.20
N ILE A 168 -7.62 -28.51 39.22
CA ILE A 168 -8.27 -27.96 40.40
C ILE A 168 -9.29 -28.98 41.02
N ALA A 169 -9.91 -29.82 40.18
CA ALA A 169 -10.87 -30.83 40.64
C ALA A 169 -10.19 -32.02 41.31
N MET A 170 -8.93 -32.31 41.04
CA MET A 170 -8.15 -33.38 41.65
C MET A 170 -7.54 -33.00 43.04
N GLU A 171 -7.48 -31.72 43.37
CA GLU A 171 -6.96 -31.23 44.65
C GLU A 171 -8.04 -31.11 45.75
N ARG A 172 -9.28 -31.55 45.50
CA ARG A 172 -10.41 -31.60 46.44
C ARG A 172 -10.80 -33.04 46.76
#